data_39c1f8aec8b9873a3e85a3a2ed019ecf
#
_entry.id   39c1f8aec8b9873a3e85a3a2ed019ecf
#
_cell.length_a   1.000
_cell.length_b   1.000
_cell.length_c   1.000
_cell.angle_alpha   90.00
_cell.angle_beta   90.00
_cell.angle_gamma   90.00
#
_symmetry.space_group_name_H-M   'P 1'
#
loop_
_entity.id
_entity.type
_entity.pdbx_description
1 polymer ?
#
loop_
_entity_poly.entity_id
_entity_poly.type
_entity_poly.pdbx_seq_one_letter_code
_entity_poly.pdbx_strand_id
1 'polypeptide(L)'
;MTQHDPLHPLDVTFLLHAAELLPGDPQVDDYGPLYAAVARVNARALERDIYGSLYLRAAALLQTLVRLPCLEHSNDAFAWHCAEAYLVLNGCRLDYPPKEAVALVRDVASGAMGVGLVGRQLRAWSVS
;
A
#
# COMPACT_ATOMS: atom_id res chain seq x y z
N MET A 1 4.59 13.21 -27.38
CA MET A 1 4.13 13.45 -26.02
C MET A 1 3.55 12.17 -25.45
N THR A 2 4.01 11.80 -24.31
CA THR A 2 3.48 10.62 -23.68
C THR A 2 2.28 11.01 -22.83
N GLN A 3 1.15 10.40 -23.12
CA GLN A 3 -0.03 10.60 -22.31
C GLN A 3 -0.05 9.50 -21.23
N HIS A 4 -0.09 9.91 -19.99
CA HIS A 4 -0.19 8.96 -18.90
C HIS A 4 -1.65 8.61 -18.66
N ASP A 5 -1.94 7.33 -18.57
CA ASP A 5 -3.25 6.89 -18.14
C ASP A 5 -3.47 7.33 -16.69
N PRO A 6 -4.68 7.78 -16.36
CA PRO A 6 -4.95 8.11 -14.98
C PRO A 6 -4.77 6.88 -14.09
N LEU A 7 -4.23 7.09 -12.89
CA LEU A 7 -4.09 6.02 -11.91
C LEU A 7 -5.47 5.52 -11.50
N HIS A 8 -5.60 4.21 -11.34
CA HIS A 8 -6.81 3.64 -10.77
C HIS A 8 -6.90 4.08 -9.31
N PRO A 9 -8.02 4.68 -8.90
CA PRO A 9 -8.19 5.08 -7.52
C PRO A 9 -8.27 3.85 -6.61
N LEU A 10 -7.80 4.03 -5.38
CA LEU A 10 -7.97 3.03 -4.34
C LEU A 10 -9.38 3.13 -3.77
N ASP A 11 -10.03 2.00 -3.53
CA ASP A 11 -11.28 1.95 -2.81
C ASP A 11 -11.31 0.81 -1.78
N VAL A 12 -12.30 0.85 -0.90
CA VAL A 12 -12.40 -0.13 0.18
C VAL A 12 -12.67 -1.53 -0.36
N THR A 13 -13.45 -1.64 -1.44
CA THR A 13 -13.75 -2.93 -2.06
C THR A 13 -12.47 -3.64 -2.50
N PHE A 14 -11.53 -2.90 -3.09
CA PHE A 14 -10.23 -3.45 -3.47
C PHE A 14 -9.50 -4.04 -2.25
N LEU A 15 -9.50 -3.31 -1.14
CA LEU A 15 -8.82 -3.76 0.08
C LEU A 15 -9.50 -5.00 0.67
N LEU A 16 -10.82 -5.06 0.65
CA LEU A 16 -11.55 -6.23 1.13
C LEU A 16 -11.26 -7.47 0.28
N HIS A 17 -11.18 -7.30 -1.03
CA HIS A 17 -10.80 -8.41 -1.91
C HIS A 17 -9.39 -8.90 -1.63
N ALA A 18 -8.46 -7.97 -1.35
CA ALA A 18 -7.10 -8.34 -1.00
C ALA A 18 -7.05 -9.18 0.28
N ALA A 19 -7.88 -8.84 1.28
CA ALA A 19 -7.95 -9.60 2.51
C ALA A 19 -8.43 -11.05 2.27
N GLU A 20 -9.36 -11.23 1.34
CA GLU A 20 -9.90 -12.55 1.02
C GLU A 20 -8.86 -13.50 0.45
N LEU A 21 -7.78 -12.98 -0.11
CA LEU A 21 -6.71 -13.79 -0.71
C LEU A 21 -5.65 -14.23 0.29
N LEU A 22 -5.73 -13.78 1.54
CA LEU A 22 -4.75 -14.13 2.56
C LEU A 22 -5.01 -15.53 3.12
N PRO A 23 -3.94 -16.30 3.40
CA PRO A 23 -4.08 -17.57 4.08
C PRO A 23 -4.72 -17.39 5.46
N GLY A 24 -5.57 -18.34 5.85
CA GLY A 24 -6.22 -18.32 7.15
C GLY A 24 -7.48 -17.49 7.21
N ASP A 25 -7.88 -16.89 6.11
CA ASP A 25 -9.12 -16.12 5.98
C ASP A 25 -9.34 -15.15 7.15
N PRO A 26 -8.38 -14.23 7.42
CA PRO A 26 -8.55 -13.29 8.52
C PRO A 26 -9.73 -12.35 8.28
N GLN A 27 -10.58 -12.21 9.29
CA GLN A 27 -11.77 -11.37 9.19
C GLN A 27 -11.45 -9.93 9.62
N VAL A 28 -12.22 -8.98 9.10
CA VAL A 28 -12.05 -7.59 9.46
C VAL A 28 -12.63 -7.33 10.86
N ASP A 29 -11.79 -6.85 11.75
CA ASP A 29 -12.14 -6.45 13.10
C ASP A 29 -12.64 -5.01 13.15
N ASP A 30 -11.98 -4.14 12.39
CA ASP A 30 -12.22 -2.70 12.39
C ASP A 30 -12.11 -2.18 10.97
N TYR A 31 -13.20 -1.70 10.42
CA TYR A 31 -13.23 -1.14 9.07
C TYR A 31 -12.59 0.25 8.99
N GLY A 32 -12.42 0.94 10.12
CA GLY A 32 -11.88 2.30 10.15
C GLY A 32 -10.57 2.48 9.41
N PRO A 33 -9.55 1.62 9.63
CA PRO A 33 -8.27 1.75 8.93
C PRO A 33 -8.39 1.60 7.41
N LEU A 34 -9.34 0.82 6.92
CA LEU A 34 -9.56 0.67 5.48
C LEU A 34 -10.00 2.00 4.86
N TYR A 35 -10.97 2.66 5.49
CA TYR A 35 -11.44 3.98 5.04
C TYR A 35 -10.36 5.04 5.22
N ALA A 36 -9.59 4.98 6.29
CA ALA A 36 -8.47 5.90 6.52
C ALA A 36 -7.41 5.77 5.43
N ALA A 37 -7.09 4.54 5.05
CA ALA A 37 -6.11 4.27 3.99
C ALA A 37 -6.58 4.84 2.65
N VAL A 38 -7.84 4.60 2.29
CA VAL A 38 -8.42 5.12 1.05
C VAL A 38 -8.38 6.65 1.03
N ALA A 39 -8.84 7.28 2.12
CA ALA A 39 -8.86 8.73 2.22
C ALA A 39 -7.45 9.32 2.11
N ARG A 40 -6.48 8.69 2.77
CA ARG A 40 -5.11 9.17 2.75
C ARG A 40 -4.48 9.06 1.36
N VAL A 41 -4.58 7.88 0.75
CA VAL A 41 -3.95 7.61 -0.56
C VAL A 41 -4.52 8.51 -1.65
N ASN A 42 -5.83 8.77 -1.60
CA ASN A 42 -6.52 9.57 -2.62
C ASN A 42 -6.58 11.07 -2.26
N ALA A 43 -5.93 11.50 -1.17
CA ALA A 43 -6.01 12.87 -0.69
C ALA A 43 -5.49 13.88 -1.71
N ARG A 44 -6.23 14.98 -1.84
CA ARG A 44 -5.85 16.09 -2.71
C ARG A 44 -5.94 17.40 -1.92
N ALA A 45 -5.07 18.33 -2.28
CA ALA A 45 -5.10 19.69 -1.75
C ALA A 45 -4.66 20.65 -2.84
N LEU A 46 -5.38 21.78 -2.96
CA LEU A 46 -5.08 22.80 -3.97
C LEU A 46 -4.98 22.19 -5.38
N GLU A 47 -5.92 21.28 -5.70
CA GLU A 47 -6.02 20.60 -6.99
C GLU A 47 -4.83 19.69 -7.30
N ARG A 48 -4.07 19.28 -6.28
CA ARG A 48 -2.93 18.38 -6.44
C ARG A 48 -3.08 17.17 -5.54
N ASP A 49 -2.55 16.04 -6.02
CA ASP A 49 -2.44 14.85 -5.19
C ASP A 49 -1.41 15.10 -4.09
N ILE A 50 -1.76 14.76 -2.86
CA ILE A 50 -0.81 14.84 -1.73
C ILE A 50 0.34 13.87 -1.97
N TYR A 51 0.02 12.65 -2.42
CA TYR A 51 1.03 11.66 -2.81
C TYR A 51 1.11 11.66 -4.33
N GLY A 52 2.11 12.36 -4.86
CA GLY A 52 2.19 12.70 -6.28
C GLY A 52 2.67 11.59 -7.19
N SER A 53 3.20 10.48 -6.63
CA SER A 53 3.63 9.34 -7.44
C SER A 53 2.94 8.07 -6.98
N LEU A 54 2.87 7.10 -7.90
CA LEU A 54 2.31 5.78 -7.58
C LEU A 54 3.04 5.13 -6.40
N TYR A 55 4.37 5.26 -6.37
CA TYR A 55 5.18 4.67 -5.30
C TYR A 55 4.92 5.31 -3.95
N LEU A 56 4.72 6.63 -3.92
CA LEU A 56 4.36 7.32 -2.68
C LEU A 56 2.96 6.93 -2.21
N ARG A 57 2.02 6.74 -3.14
CA ARG A 57 0.67 6.26 -2.80
C ARG A 57 0.72 4.86 -2.20
N ALA A 58 1.48 3.97 -2.82
CA ALA A 58 1.65 2.61 -2.28
C ALA A 58 2.34 2.63 -0.92
N ALA A 59 3.32 3.51 -0.73
CA ALA A 59 4.01 3.67 0.54
C ALA A 59 3.06 4.17 1.64
N ALA A 60 2.20 5.14 1.31
CA ALA A 60 1.20 5.65 2.25
C ALA A 60 0.18 4.57 2.62
N LEU A 61 -0.23 3.77 1.65
CA LEU A 61 -1.13 2.64 1.88
C LEU A 61 -0.50 1.63 2.84
N LEU A 62 0.74 1.23 2.56
CA LEU A 62 1.48 0.30 3.41
C LEU A 62 1.59 0.82 4.84
N GLN A 63 2.02 2.07 5.00
CA GLN A 63 2.21 2.66 6.32
C GLN A 63 0.89 2.69 7.11
N THR A 64 -0.20 3.10 6.48
CA THR A 64 -1.49 3.18 7.16
C THR A 64 -1.93 1.81 7.66
N LEU A 65 -1.87 0.79 6.80
CA LEU A 65 -2.37 -0.54 7.16
C LEU A 65 -1.45 -1.28 8.13
N VAL A 66 -0.16 -0.99 8.11
CA VAL A 66 0.78 -1.57 9.09
C VAL A 66 0.54 -0.96 10.47
N ARG A 67 0.32 0.34 10.53
CA ARG A 67 0.22 1.07 11.80
C ARG A 67 -1.17 1.04 12.42
N LEU A 68 -2.19 0.77 11.61
CA LEU A 68 -3.58 0.69 12.06
C LEU A 68 -4.13 -0.70 11.74
N PRO A 69 -3.91 -1.69 12.61
CA PRO A 69 -4.41 -3.04 12.34
C PRO A 69 -5.92 -3.06 12.19
N CYS A 70 -6.40 -3.72 11.16
CA CYS A 70 -7.84 -3.82 10.88
C CYS A 70 -8.36 -5.24 10.80
N LEU A 71 -7.46 -6.22 10.68
CA LEU A 71 -7.83 -7.63 10.65
C LEU A 71 -7.55 -8.27 12.01
N GLU A 72 -8.22 -9.39 12.26
CA GLU A 72 -8.00 -10.13 13.50
C GLU A 72 -6.57 -10.70 13.62
N HIS A 73 -5.90 -10.93 12.48
CA HIS A 73 -4.49 -11.33 12.42
C HIS A 73 -3.93 -11.06 11.03
N SER A 74 -2.62 -11.25 10.84
CA SER A 74 -1.90 -11.14 9.56
C SER A 74 -1.89 -9.72 8.98
N ASN A 75 -1.91 -8.71 9.83
CA ASN A 75 -1.99 -7.32 9.39
C ASN A 75 -0.76 -6.86 8.60
N ASP A 76 0.44 -7.34 8.95
CA ASP A 76 1.65 -6.98 8.21
C ASP A 76 1.63 -7.57 6.80
N ALA A 77 1.25 -8.85 6.69
CA ALA A 77 1.10 -9.50 5.39
C ALA A 77 0.02 -8.83 4.55
N PHE A 78 -1.08 -8.44 5.17
CA PHE A 78 -2.18 -7.72 4.51
C PHE A 78 -1.69 -6.38 3.95
N ALA A 79 -0.99 -5.61 4.78
CA ALA A 79 -0.49 -4.29 4.36
C ALA A 79 0.44 -4.40 3.16
N TRP A 80 1.37 -5.35 3.19
CA TRP A 80 2.28 -5.59 2.06
C TRP A 80 1.52 -6.03 0.81
N HIS A 81 0.61 -7.00 0.96
CA HIS A 81 -0.18 -7.50 -0.15
C HIS A 81 -1.01 -6.39 -0.81
N CYS A 82 -1.64 -5.53 -0.02
CA CYS A 82 -2.41 -4.41 -0.55
C CYS A 82 -1.53 -3.44 -1.34
N ALA A 83 -0.36 -3.09 -0.80
CA ALA A 83 0.56 -2.17 -1.48
C ALA A 83 1.03 -2.76 -2.80
N GLU A 84 1.45 -4.03 -2.81
CA GLU A 84 1.91 -4.70 -4.02
C GLU A 84 0.78 -4.83 -5.04
N ALA A 85 -0.42 -5.25 -4.61
CA ALA A 85 -1.56 -5.39 -5.49
C ALA A 85 -1.99 -4.05 -6.10
N TYR A 86 -1.92 -2.97 -5.32
CA TYR A 86 -2.22 -1.64 -5.82
C TYR A 86 -1.23 -1.20 -6.91
N LEU A 87 0.05 -1.51 -6.73
CA LEU A 87 1.06 -1.26 -7.76
C LEU A 87 0.75 -2.05 -9.03
N VAL A 88 0.43 -3.34 -8.90
CA VAL A 88 0.09 -4.19 -10.04
C VAL A 88 -1.16 -3.67 -10.76
N LEU A 89 -2.18 -3.26 -10.04
CA LEU A 89 -3.39 -2.67 -10.61
C LEU A 89 -3.06 -1.48 -11.51
N ASN A 90 -2.03 -0.72 -11.15
CA ASN A 90 -1.60 0.47 -11.89
C ASN A 90 -0.42 0.19 -12.84
N GLY A 91 -0.19 -1.08 -13.19
CA GLY A 91 0.78 -1.47 -14.20
C GLY A 91 2.22 -1.59 -13.71
N CYS A 92 2.45 -1.62 -12.41
CA CYS A 92 3.79 -1.69 -11.84
C CYS A 92 4.00 -3.00 -11.10
N ARG A 93 4.99 -3.78 -11.54
CA ARG A 93 5.38 -5.04 -10.91
C ARG A 93 6.67 -4.86 -10.14
N LEU A 94 6.78 -5.52 -8.99
CA LEU A 94 7.99 -5.51 -8.16
C LEU A 94 8.73 -6.83 -8.27
N ASP A 95 10.07 -6.73 -8.21
CA ASP A 95 10.97 -7.87 -8.06
C ASP A 95 11.87 -7.57 -6.87
N TYR A 96 11.76 -8.37 -5.82
CA TYR A 96 12.41 -8.10 -4.55
C TYR A 96 12.73 -9.39 -3.81
N PRO A 97 13.81 -9.41 -3.00
CA PRO A 97 14.03 -10.53 -2.09
C PRO A 97 12.96 -10.54 -0.98
N PRO A 98 12.27 -11.65 -0.76
CA PRO A 98 11.19 -11.68 0.23
C PRO A 98 11.62 -11.25 1.63
N LYS A 99 12.85 -11.58 2.04
CA LYS A 99 13.37 -11.18 3.36
C LYS A 99 13.50 -9.67 3.49
N GLU A 100 13.84 -8.98 2.40
CA GLU A 100 13.95 -7.53 2.42
C GLU A 100 12.58 -6.85 2.48
N ALA A 101 11.57 -7.45 1.87
CA ALA A 101 10.21 -6.95 2.00
C ALA A 101 9.70 -7.08 3.44
N VAL A 102 9.98 -8.21 4.09
CA VAL A 102 9.62 -8.41 5.50
C VAL A 102 10.32 -7.36 6.38
N ALA A 103 11.61 -7.13 6.13
CA ALA A 103 12.38 -6.12 6.88
C ALA A 103 11.82 -4.71 6.66
N LEU A 104 11.43 -4.38 5.42
CA LEU A 104 10.82 -3.10 5.09
C LEU A 104 9.54 -2.88 5.90
N VAL A 105 8.65 -3.86 5.91
CA VAL A 105 7.38 -3.76 6.64
C VAL A 105 7.65 -3.56 8.13
N ARG A 106 8.61 -4.29 8.68
CA ARG A 106 9.01 -4.16 10.10
C ARG A 106 9.53 -2.76 10.41
N ASP A 107 10.34 -2.18 9.51
CA ASP A 107 10.88 -0.84 9.68
C ASP A 107 9.78 0.23 9.60
N VAL A 108 8.79 0.02 8.74
CA VAL A 108 7.62 0.90 8.67
C VAL A 108 6.81 0.81 9.96
N ALA A 109 6.59 -0.39 10.46
CA ALA A 109 5.82 -0.61 11.69
C ALA A 109 6.47 0.07 12.90
N SER A 110 7.80 0.03 12.98
CA SER A 110 8.54 0.64 14.09
C SER A 110 8.72 2.15 13.96
N GLY A 111 8.43 2.71 12.79
CA GLY A 111 8.68 4.12 12.51
C GLY A 111 10.09 4.42 12.03
N ALA A 112 10.95 3.39 11.86
CA ALA A 112 12.32 3.59 11.39
C ALA A 112 12.37 4.03 9.93
N MET A 113 11.32 3.74 9.14
CA MET A 113 11.27 4.11 7.74
C MET A 113 9.95 4.80 7.43
N GLY A 114 10.02 6.03 6.91
CA GLY A 114 8.85 6.81 6.52
C GLY A 114 8.48 6.63 5.05
N VAL A 115 7.38 7.26 4.63
CA VAL A 115 6.82 7.10 3.27
C VAL A 115 7.80 7.42 2.16
N GLY A 116 8.62 8.45 2.33
CA GLY A 116 9.58 8.85 1.30
C GLY A 116 10.60 7.75 0.99
N LEU A 117 11.18 7.16 2.04
CA LEU A 117 12.15 6.07 1.88
C LEU A 117 11.48 4.79 1.35
N VAL A 118 10.27 4.49 1.83
CA VAL A 118 9.51 3.34 1.33
C VAL A 118 9.23 3.51 -0.17
N GLY A 119 8.78 4.69 -0.56
CA GLY A 119 8.51 4.97 -1.97
C GLY A 119 9.73 4.78 -2.86
N ARG A 120 10.90 5.23 -2.39
CA ARG A 120 12.16 5.03 -3.13
C ARG A 120 12.52 3.56 -3.25
N GLN A 121 12.33 2.78 -2.18
CA GLN A 121 12.61 1.35 -2.22
C GLN A 121 11.68 0.61 -3.16
N LEU A 122 10.38 0.94 -3.13
CA LEU A 122 9.43 0.33 -4.06
C LEU A 122 9.79 0.65 -5.50
N ARG A 123 10.16 1.89 -5.77
CA ARG A 123 10.63 2.30 -7.11
C ARG A 123 11.87 1.51 -7.52
N ALA A 124 12.82 1.33 -6.62
CA ALA A 124 14.04 0.57 -6.90
C ALA A 124 13.76 -0.90 -7.23
N TRP A 125 12.73 -1.47 -6.64
CA TRP A 125 12.32 -2.85 -6.91
C TRP A 125 11.40 -2.98 -8.14
N SER A 126 10.93 -1.88 -8.70
CA SER A 126 10.02 -1.95 -9.84
C SER A 126 10.72 -2.48 -11.08
N VAL A 127 10.03 -3.33 -11.84
CA VAL A 127 10.49 -3.86 -13.11
C VAL A 127 9.53 -3.46 -14.21
N SER A 128 10.08 -3.12 -15.35
CA SER A 128 9.28 -2.70 -16.50
C SER A 128 8.84 -3.88 -17.35
#